data_370eecc199e65528894f57635c772fd1
#
_entry.id   370eecc199e65528894f57635c772fd1
#
_cell.length_a   1.000
_cell.length_b   1.000
_cell.length_c   1.000
_cell.angle_alpha   90.00
_cell.angle_beta   90.00
_cell.angle_gamma   90.00
#
_symmetry.space_group_name_H-M   'P 1'
#
loop_
_entity.id
_entity.type
_entity.pdbx_description
1 polymer ?
#
loop_
_entity_poly.entity_id
_entity_poly.type
_entity_poly.pdbx_seq_one_letter_code
_entity_poly.pdbx_strand_id
1 'polypeptide(L)'
;MKKNLFGLGVMLFALSLSACGQGSKTETAAKQETTVAGSEAAGESKAASEKAEVKDMKGDALAKIVSDKDQKEKYLVIDVRSAEDYAKGHIKFALNMPLDTFKDEVSKIEDWKDKDVVLYCNSGKMSGEAAEILVNDGFTKVYNAEGVKKHSYDLTTYGNIRGAELMEKAKDALVVDAREAKDFEKEHFATAVNVNADDPKTIDAILPDDKNTLIITHCYSGNRSAKAAEYIASKGYTNVWNCLDGTKEITYDFSKGDK
;
A
#
# COMPACT_ATOMS: atom_id res chain seq x y z
N MET A 1 -50.73 9.06 11.37
CA MET A 1 -51.66 7.93 11.45
C MET A 1 -51.40 7.00 10.25
N LYS A 2 -50.98 5.86 10.51
CA LYS A 2 -51.19 4.47 10.05
C LYS A 2 -49.90 3.70 10.15
N LYS A 3 -49.86 2.86 11.17
CA LYS A 3 -48.93 1.76 11.40
C LYS A 3 -49.33 0.62 10.47
N ASN A 4 -48.38 -0.13 9.94
CA ASN A 4 -48.58 -1.53 9.66
C ASN A 4 -47.30 -2.33 9.97
N LEU A 5 -47.52 -3.32 10.78
CA LEU A 5 -46.69 -4.32 11.43
C LEU A 5 -46.85 -5.66 10.68
N PHE A 6 -45.97 -6.63 10.95
CA PHE A 6 -45.93 -8.07 10.60
C PHE A 6 -45.10 -8.39 9.32
N GLY A 7 -44.21 -9.39 9.31
CA GLY A 7 -44.24 -10.63 10.05
C GLY A 7 -42.90 -11.37 10.11
N LEU A 8 -42.81 -12.01 11.20
CA LEU A 8 -41.79 -12.94 11.65
C LEU A 8 -41.90 -14.29 10.92
N GLY A 9 -40.83 -14.85 10.39
CA GLY A 9 -40.79 -16.20 9.81
C GLY A 9 -39.57 -16.99 10.36
N VAL A 10 -39.84 -17.71 11.46
CA VAL A 10 -38.94 -18.74 12.02
C VAL A 10 -39.18 -20.03 11.25
N MET A 11 -38.12 -20.66 10.78
CA MET A 11 -38.16 -22.05 10.30
C MET A 11 -37.02 -22.85 10.91
N LEU A 12 -37.37 -23.57 11.95
CA LEU A 12 -36.61 -24.71 12.48
C LEU A 12 -36.75 -25.89 11.51
N PHE A 13 -35.66 -26.62 11.28
CA PHE A 13 -35.76 -28.02 10.92
C PHE A 13 -34.74 -28.85 11.67
N ALA A 14 -35.22 -29.98 12.13
CA ALA A 14 -34.75 -30.82 13.20
C ALA A 14 -33.71 -31.86 12.74
N LEU A 15 -33.00 -32.38 13.76
CA LEU A 15 -32.10 -33.52 13.79
C LEU A 15 -32.67 -34.80 13.19
N SER A 16 -31.83 -35.64 12.63
CA SER A 16 -31.98 -37.11 12.74
C SER A 16 -30.63 -37.79 13.03
N LEU A 17 -30.49 -38.32 14.21
CA LEU A 17 -29.51 -39.36 14.59
C LEU A 17 -29.94 -40.70 13.97
N SER A 18 -28.99 -41.52 13.56
CA SER A 18 -29.16 -42.95 13.61
C SER A 18 -27.83 -43.65 13.94
N ALA A 19 -27.91 -44.55 14.87
CA ALA A 19 -26.85 -45.20 15.59
C ALA A 19 -26.69 -46.68 15.16
N CYS A 20 -25.57 -47.26 15.58
CA CYS A 20 -25.31 -48.67 15.91
C CYS A 20 -24.94 -49.70 14.81
N GLY A 21 -23.83 -50.32 15.07
CA GLY A 21 -23.48 -51.65 14.58
C GLY A 21 -22.12 -52.12 15.07
N GLN A 22 -22.13 -52.78 16.20
CA GLN A 22 -21.00 -53.45 16.89
C GLN A 22 -20.71 -54.84 16.28
N GLY A 23 -19.43 -55.27 16.23
CA GLY A 23 -19.10 -56.65 15.88
C GLY A 23 -17.61 -56.96 16.04
N SER A 24 -17.30 -57.79 16.96
CA SER A 24 -16.11 -58.12 17.75
C SER A 24 -15.32 -59.32 17.19
N LYS A 25 -13.99 -59.39 17.52
CA LYS A 25 -13.07 -60.56 17.72
C LYS A 25 -12.65 -61.34 16.46
N THR A 26 -11.47 -61.91 16.30
CA THR A 26 -10.37 -62.41 17.18
C THR A 26 -9.14 -62.75 16.31
N GLU A 27 -7.95 -62.59 16.86
CA GLU A 27 -6.69 -63.37 16.78
C GLU A 27 -6.44 -64.35 15.64
N THR A 28 -5.25 -64.40 15.04
CA THR A 28 -4.10 -65.23 15.42
C THR A 28 -2.88 -65.02 14.50
N ALA A 29 -1.70 -65.13 15.07
CA ALA A 29 -0.37 -64.98 14.54
C ALA A 29 0.05 -65.99 13.46
N ALA A 30 1.02 -65.69 12.64
CA ALA A 30 2.19 -66.46 12.27
C ALA A 30 3.22 -65.65 11.45
N LYS A 31 4.47 -65.82 11.89
CA LYS A 31 5.76 -65.42 11.30
C LYS A 31 5.97 -65.94 9.88
N GLN A 32 6.65 -65.19 9.03
CA GLN A 32 7.92 -65.59 8.40
C GLN A 32 8.58 -64.47 7.62
N GLU A 33 9.90 -64.42 7.73
CA GLU A 33 10.90 -63.59 7.08
C GLU A 33 10.95 -63.81 5.56
N THR A 34 11.31 -62.81 4.77
CA THR A 34 12.63 -62.64 4.13
C THR A 34 12.62 -61.62 2.98
N THR A 35 13.70 -60.80 2.98
CA THR A 35 14.52 -60.22 1.89
C THR A 35 14.01 -59.09 1.05
N VAL A 36 14.65 -57.94 1.31
CA VAL A 36 15.43 -57.00 0.46
C VAL A 36 14.93 -56.70 -0.94
N ALA A 37 14.57 -55.43 -1.17
CA ALA A 37 15.12 -54.60 -2.24
C ALA A 37 14.65 -53.16 -2.08
N GLY A 38 15.59 -52.25 -2.20
CA GLY A 38 15.40 -50.81 -2.00
C GLY A 38 14.43 -50.16 -2.96
N SER A 39 13.82 -49.11 -2.48
CA SER A 39 13.22 -48.08 -3.28
C SER A 39 13.34 -46.77 -2.54
N GLU A 40 13.89 -45.83 -3.23
CA GLU A 40 14.27 -44.49 -2.89
C GLU A 40 13.18 -43.75 -2.10
N ALA A 41 13.57 -43.28 -0.93
CA ALA A 41 12.83 -42.25 -0.23
C ALA A 41 12.96 -40.94 -1.03
N ALA A 42 11.87 -40.52 -1.66
CA ALA A 42 11.71 -39.15 -2.11
C ALA A 42 11.81 -38.24 -0.88
N GLY A 43 12.96 -37.65 -0.72
CA GLY A 43 13.18 -36.59 0.26
C GLY A 43 12.32 -35.39 -0.12
N GLU A 44 11.21 -35.19 0.58
CA GLU A 44 10.60 -33.90 0.69
C GLU A 44 11.63 -32.94 1.31
N SER A 45 12.31 -32.22 0.46
CA SER A 45 13.08 -31.05 0.82
C SER A 45 12.08 -30.01 1.34
N LYS A 46 11.84 -30.03 2.62
CA LYS A 46 11.26 -28.93 3.35
C LYS A 46 12.28 -27.80 3.27
N ALA A 47 12.16 -26.95 2.26
CA ALA A 47 12.86 -25.67 2.22
C ALA A 47 12.39 -24.92 3.47
N ALA A 48 13.22 -24.88 4.48
CA ALA A 48 13.06 -23.95 5.58
C ALA A 48 13.14 -22.56 4.95
N SER A 49 12.00 -21.88 4.82
CA SER A 49 12.00 -20.46 4.45
C SER A 49 12.74 -19.75 5.58
N GLU A 50 13.94 -19.27 5.29
CA GLU A 50 14.64 -18.36 6.19
C GLU A 50 13.66 -17.23 6.53
N LYS A 51 13.38 -17.06 7.81
CA LYS A 51 12.49 -15.98 8.27
C LYS A 51 13.13 -14.66 7.84
N ALA A 52 12.39 -13.84 7.11
CA ALA A 52 12.87 -12.51 6.74
C ALA A 52 13.25 -11.72 8.00
N GLU A 53 14.30 -10.91 7.90
CA GLU A 53 14.77 -10.07 8.99
C GLU A 53 14.72 -8.60 8.58
N VAL A 54 14.44 -7.74 9.56
CA VAL A 54 14.48 -6.29 9.36
C VAL A 54 15.94 -5.85 9.17
N LYS A 55 16.22 -5.12 8.08
CA LYS A 55 17.55 -4.60 7.78
C LYS A 55 17.63 -3.12 8.12
N ASP A 56 18.74 -2.70 8.73
CA ASP A 56 18.99 -1.27 8.95
C ASP A 56 19.37 -0.57 7.64
N MET A 57 18.85 0.66 7.45
CA MET A 57 19.19 1.51 6.31
C MET A 57 19.72 2.87 6.80
N LYS A 58 20.87 3.30 6.27
CA LYS A 58 21.44 4.62 6.56
C LYS A 58 20.64 5.72 5.87
N GLY A 59 20.60 6.90 6.51
CA GLY A 59 19.87 8.06 5.98
C GLY A 59 20.34 8.48 4.59
N ASP A 60 21.65 8.47 4.33
CA ASP A 60 22.20 8.77 3.00
C ASP A 60 21.69 7.80 1.92
N ALA A 61 21.49 6.52 2.27
CA ALA A 61 20.97 5.54 1.32
C ALA A 61 19.50 5.83 0.99
N LEU A 62 18.67 6.13 1.99
CA LEU A 62 17.27 6.51 1.76
C LEU A 62 17.17 7.83 0.99
N ALA A 63 17.97 8.85 1.35
CA ALA A 63 18.01 10.12 0.65
C ALA A 63 18.35 9.94 -0.85
N LYS A 64 19.32 9.06 -1.15
CA LYS A 64 19.66 8.71 -2.53
C LYS A 64 18.53 8.02 -3.27
N ILE A 65 17.84 7.06 -2.62
CA ILE A 65 16.68 6.35 -3.22
C ILE A 65 15.60 7.35 -3.62
N VAL A 66 15.19 8.25 -2.73
CA VAL A 66 14.08 9.18 -2.99
C VAL A 66 14.44 10.34 -3.93
N SER A 67 15.74 10.61 -4.13
CA SER A 67 16.21 11.61 -5.10
C SER A 67 16.37 11.06 -6.51
N ASP A 68 16.50 9.75 -6.68
CA ASP A 68 16.67 9.08 -7.97
C ASP A 68 15.32 8.50 -8.44
N LYS A 69 14.83 8.99 -9.59
CA LYS A 69 13.52 8.59 -10.14
C LYS A 69 13.38 7.09 -10.42
N ASP A 70 14.49 6.42 -10.83
CA ASP A 70 14.47 5.00 -11.19
C ASP A 70 14.64 4.09 -9.96
N GLN A 71 15.31 4.60 -8.91
CA GLN A 71 15.40 3.91 -7.62
C GLN A 71 14.10 4.03 -6.83
N LYS A 72 13.51 5.23 -6.76
CA LYS A 72 12.24 5.49 -6.05
C LYS A 72 11.13 4.50 -6.44
N GLU A 73 11.05 4.10 -7.72
CA GLU A 73 10.03 3.17 -8.22
C GLU A 73 10.21 1.73 -7.70
N LYS A 74 11.39 1.38 -7.14
CA LYS A 74 11.69 0.05 -6.60
C LYS A 74 11.40 -0.09 -5.11
N TYR A 75 11.18 1.03 -4.41
CA TYR A 75 11.00 1.07 -2.97
C TYR A 75 9.67 1.71 -2.59
N LEU A 76 8.94 1.09 -1.67
CA LEU A 76 7.86 1.77 -0.96
C LEU A 76 8.42 2.37 0.32
N VAL A 77 8.38 3.69 0.44
CA VAL A 77 8.81 4.40 1.65
C VAL A 77 7.61 4.71 2.51
N ILE A 78 7.68 4.40 3.81
CA ILE A 78 6.57 4.56 4.77
C ILE A 78 7.02 5.40 5.96
N ASP A 79 6.29 6.48 6.22
CA ASP A 79 6.39 7.27 7.45
C ASP A 79 5.38 6.75 8.47
N VAL A 80 5.87 6.21 9.57
CA VAL A 80 5.00 5.66 10.64
C VAL A 80 4.73 6.66 11.77
N ARG A 81 5.08 7.93 11.58
CA ARG A 81 4.72 9.01 12.51
C ARG A 81 3.23 9.35 12.37
N SER A 82 2.72 10.11 13.34
CA SER A 82 1.35 10.62 13.28
C SER A 82 1.10 11.44 12.00
N ALA A 83 -0.15 11.51 11.56
CA ALA A 83 -0.56 12.33 10.41
C ALA A 83 -0.19 13.81 10.62
N GLU A 84 -0.24 14.31 11.87
CA GLU A 84 0.16 15.67 12.21
C GLU A 84 1.67 15.90 11.99
N ASP A 85 2.53 14.97 12.43
CA ASP A 85 3.98 15.08 12.22
C ASP A 85 4.38 14.91 10.76
N TYR A 86 3.68 14.03 10.04
CA TYR A 86 3.82 13.87 8.60
C TYR A 86 3.49 15.15 7.84
N ALA A 87 2.37 15.81 8.17
CA ALA A 87 1.93 17.05 7.52
C ALA A 87 2.89 18.24 7.78
N LYS A 88 3.61 18.25 8.91
CA LYS A 88 4.64 19.27 9.19
C LYS A 88 5.87 19.15 8.28
N GLY A 89 6.09 17.97 7.71
CA GLY A 89 7.18 17.68 6.79
C GLY A 89 7.60 16.22 6.86
N HIS A 90 7.71 15.60 5.70
CA HIS A 90 8.07 14.19 5.54
C HIS A 90 9.01 13.97 4.35
N ILE A 91 9.67 12.82 4.31
CA ILE A 91 10.56 12.44 3.22
C ILE A 91 9.73 12.31 1.94
N LYS A 92 10.22 12.86 0.83
CA LYS A 92 9.56 12.82 -0.47
C LYS A 92 9.16 11.39 -0.85
N PHE A 93 7.97 11.22 -1.43
CA PHE A 93 7.37 9.93 -1.79
C PHE A 93 7.04 8.99 -0.63
N ALA A 94 7.16 9.41 0.62
CA ALA A 94 6.73 8.57 1.74
C ALA A 94 5.20 8.52 1.85
N LEU A 95 4.64 7.32 1.97
CA LEU A 95 3.25 7.09 2.35
C LEU A 95 3.13 7.21 3.88
N ASN A 96 2.10 7.86 4.38
CA ASN A 96 1.86 7.89 5.82
C ASN A 96 1.01 6.69 6.26
N MET A 97 1.56 5.87 7.14
CA MET A 97 0.87 4.75 7.80
C MET A 97 1.24 4.78 9.29
N PRO A 98 0.51 5.53 10.12
CA PRO A 98 0.82 5.71 11.53
C PRO A 98 0.90 4.38 12.30
N LEU A 99 1.87 4.25 13.23
CA LEU A 99 2.10 3.00 13.96
C LEU A 99 0.88 2.51 14.73
N ASP A 100 0.05 3.42 15.25
CA ASP A 100 -1.16 3.12 16.03
C ASP A 100 -2.26 2.40 15.22
N THR A 101 -2.35 2.69 13.91
CA THR A 101 -3.28 2.05 12.97
C THR A 101 -2.59 1.09 12.01
N PHE A 102 -1.27 0.93 12.11
CA PHE A 102 -0.44 0.27 11.09
C PHE A 102 -0.91 -1.14 10.74
N LYS A 103 -1.24 -1.96 11.75
CA LYS A 103 -1.68 -3.35 11.54
C LYS A 103 -2.95 -3.46 10.69
N ASP A 104 -3.88 -2.52 10.87
CA ASP A 104 -5.16 -2.52 10.16
C ASP A 104 -4.99 -2.06 8.71
N GLU A 105 -3.86 -1.41 8.41
CA GLU A 105 -3.57 -0.83 7.10
C GLU A 105 -2.60 -1.66 6.25
N VAL A 106 -1.96 -2.70 6.79
CA VAL A 106 -0.97 -3.54 6.07
C VAL A 106 -1.55 -4.12 4.78
N SER A 107 -2.84 -4.46 4.76
CA SER A 107 -3.52 -4.97 3.56
C SER A 107 -3.47 -4.00 2.35
N LYS A 108 -3.31 -2.70 2.58
CA LYS A 108 -3.20 -1.69 1.52
C LYS A 108 -1.88 -1.79 0.73
N ILE A 109 -0.91 -2.55 1.23
CA ILE A 109 0.42 -2.70 0.64
C ILE A 109 0.83 -4.16 0.41
N GLU A 110 -0.13 -5.09 0.36
CA GLU A 110 0.14 -6.52 0.14
C GLU A 110 0.87 -6.81 -1.17
N ASP A 111 0.67 -6.00 -2.20
CA ASP A 111 1.37 -6.07 -3.48
C ASP A 111 2.87 -5.75 -3.37
N TRP A 112 3.34 -5.36 -2.17
CA TRP A 112 4.74 -5.09 -1.83
C TRP A 112 5.41 -6.19 -0.99
N LYS A 113 4.74 -7.32 -0.70
CA LYS A 113 5.31 -8.39 0.15
C LYS A 113 6.67 -8.90 -0.32
N ASP A 114 6.88 -8.97 -1.61
CA ASP A 114 8.15 -9.46 -2.20
C ASP A 114 9.06 -8.32 -2.73
N LYS A 115 8.68 -7.06 -2.49
CA LYS A 115 9.40 -5.86 -2.91
C LYS A 115 10.04 -5.14 -1.73
N ASP A 116 10.90 -4.17 -2.01
CA ASP A 116 11.63 -3.44 -0.99
C ASP A 116 10.73 -2.40 -0.30
N VAL A 117 10.51 -2.55 1.01
CA VAL A 117 9.73 -1.63 1.85
C VAL A 117 10.63 -1.00 2.90
N VAL A 118 10.68 0.33 2.93
CA VAL A 118 11.51 1.11 3.86
C VAL A 118 10.62 1.89 4.79
N LEU A 119 10.76 1.67 6.09
CA LEU A 119 10.03 2.41 7.11
C LEU A 119 10.96 3.38 7.84
N TYR A 120 10.43 4.53 8.19
CA TYR A 120 11.14 5.49 9.05
C TYR A 120 10.17 6.19 10.02
N CYS A 121 10.76 6.80 11.05
CA CYS A 121 10.04 7.68 11.99
C CYS A 121 10.95 8.84 12.44
N ASN A 122 10.83 9.31 13.68
CA ASN A 122 11.74 10.33 14.22
C ASN A 122 13.15 9.77 14.52
N SER A 123 13.25 8.55 15.10
CA SER A 123 14.49 8.00 15.66
C SER A 123 14.83 6.56 15.23
N GLY A 124 13.96 5.90 14.50
CA GLY A 124 14.10 4.48 14.13
C GLY A 124 13.37 3.51 15.09
N LYS A 125 12.86 3.96 16.26
CA LYS A 125 12.20 3.06 17.22
C LYS A 125 10.83 2.59 16.72
N MET A 126 9.91 3.50 16.46
CA MET A 126 8.55 3.19 15.99
C MET A 126 8.59 2.46 14.63
N SER A 127 9.48 2.87 13.74
CA SER A 127 9.64 2.21 12.43
C SER A 127 10.24 0.82 12.53
N GLY A 128 11.06 0.54 13.53
CA GLY A 128 11.50 -0.81 13.86
C GLY A 128 10.34 -1.69 14.31
N GLU A 129 9.46 -1.21 15.17
CA GLU A 129 8.24 -1.92 15.61
C GLU A 129 7.30 -2.21 14.42
N ALA A 130 7.09 -1.24 13.54
CA ALA A 130 6.27 -1.44 12.33
C ALA A 130 6.94 -2.40 11.33
N ALA A 131 8.27 -2.37 11.20
CA ALA A 131 9.01 -3.28 10.34
C ALA A 131 8.88 -4.74 10.79
N GLU A 132 8.92 -5.01 12.10
CA GLU A 132 8.67 -6.35 12.66
C GLU A 132 7.24 -6.82 12.38
N ILE A 133 6.25 -5.92 12.36
CA ILE A 133 4.88 -6.26 11.97
C ILE A 133 4.86 -6.76 10.52
N LEU A 134 5.52 -6.06 9.59
CA LEU A 134 5.58 -6.46 8.17
C LEU A 134 6.27 -7.81 7.99
N VAL A 135 7.41 -8.04 8.64
CA VAL A 135 8.12 -9.32 8.58
C VAL A 135 7.25 -10.47 9.08
N ASN A 136 6.51 -10.27 10.17
CA ASN A 136 5.60 -11.27 10.71
C ASN A 136 4.36 -11.49 9.82
N ASP A 137 3.99 -10.51 8.98
CA ASP A 137 2.93 -10.61 7.95
C ASP A 137 3.44 -11.17 6.61
N GLY A 138 4.71 -11.58 6.53
CA GLY A 138 5.30 -12.25 5.37
C GLY A 138 5.98 -11.35 4.35
N PHE A 139 6.26 -10.09 4.68
CA PHE A 139 7.11 -9.24 3.84
C PHE A 139 8.56 -9.70 3.90
N THR A 140 9.22 -9.80 2.74
CA THR A 140 10.52 -10.46 2.62
C THR A 140 11.70 -9.49 2.58
N LYS A 141 11.47 -8.21 2.26
CA LYS A 141 12.52 -7.19 2.09
C LYS A 141 12.15 -5.90 2.82
N VAL A 142 12.35 -5.89 4.14
CA VAL A 142 11.93 -4.81 5.03
C VAL A 142 13.15 -4.10 5.62
N TYR A 143 13.13 -2.78 5.57
CA TYR A 143 14.21 -1.92 6.05
C TYR A 143 13.70 -0.93 7.09
N ASN A 144 14.48 -0.72 8.16
CA ASN A 144 14.29 0.33 9.13
C ASN A 144 15.32 1.43 8.90
N ALA A 145 14.89 2.58 8.39
CA ALA A 145 15.80 3.67 8.05
C ALA A 145 16.05 4.64 9.21
N GLU A 146 17.21 5.31 9.18
CA GLU A 146 17.49 6.42 10.10
C GLU A 146 16.41 7.50 9.97
N GLY A 147 15.81 7.88 11.10
CA GLY A 147 14.70 8.81 11.15
C GLY A 147 15.08 10.27 10.95
N VAL A 148 14.07 11.13 10.77
CA VAL A 148 14.23 12.56 10.47
C VAL A 148 14.92 13.38 11.56
N LYS A 149 15.07 12.84 12.78
CA LYS A 149 15.88 13.47 13.83
C LYS A 149 17.33 13.01 13.86
N LYS A 150 17.69 11.96 13.10
CA LYS A 150 19.05 11.42 13.04
C LYS A 150 19.78 11.75 11.75
N HIS A 151 19.04 11.99 10.68
CA HIS A 151 19.56 12.37 9.38
C HIS A 151 18.78 13.57 8.84
N SER A 152 19.46 14.47 8.15
CA SER A 152 18.85 15.64 7.51
C SER A 152 18.36 15.26 6.12
N TYR A 153 17.05 15.17 5.95
CA TYR A 153 16.41 14.91 4.66
C TYR A 153 15.80 16.19 4.09
N ASP A 154 15.70 16.24 2.77
CA ASP A 154 14.82 17.20 2.12
C ASP A 154 13.37 16.76 2.38
N LEU A 155 12.61 17.63 3.04
CA LEU A 155 11.23 17.34 3.43
C LEU A 155 10.25 18.08 2.54
N THR A 156 9.09 17.47 2.33
CA THR A 156 7.94 18.04 1.61
C THR A 156 6.69 18.02 2.50
N THR A 157 5.65 18.78 2.10
CA THR A 157 4.40 18.93 2.88
C THR A 157 3.16 18.45 2.12
N TYR A 158 3.24 18.22 0.79
CA TYR A 158 2.14 17.55 0.09
C TYR A 158 2.09 16.08 0.48
N GLY A 159 0.90 15.50 0.65
CA GLY A 159 0.76 14.08 1.00
C GLY A 159 0.98 13.14 -0.18
N ASN A 160 1.10 11.84 0.12
CA ASN A 160 1.15 10.80 -0.90
C ASN A 160 0.05 9.75 -0.66
N ILE A 161 -0.53 9.27 -1.75
CA ILE A 161 -1.55 8.21 -1.75
C ILE A 161 -1.22 7.13 -2.79
N ARG A 162 -1.89 5.98 -2.68
CA ARG A 162 -1.83 4.90 -3.66
C ARG A 162 -2.89 5.10 -4.76
N GLY A 163 -2.71 4.42 -5.88
CA GLY A 163 -3.63 4.52 -7.03
C GLY A 163 -5.06 4.05 -6.72
N ALA A 164 -5.23 3.07 -5.85
CA ALA A 164 -6.56 2.65 -5.39
C ALA A 164 -7.30 3.82 -4.70
N GLU A 165 -6.61 4.55 -3.84
CA GLU A 165 -7.17 5.71 -3.14
C GLU A 165 -7.46 6.89 -4.08
N LEU A 166 -6.60 7.12 -5.09
CA LEU A 166 -6.89 8.09 -6.14
C LEU A 166 -8.21 7.75 -6.84
N MET A 167 -8.41 6.50 -7.28
CA MET A 167 -9.62 6.07 -7.97
C MET A 167 -10.88 6.24 -7.11
N GLU A 168 -10.80 6.02 -5.81
CA GLU A 168 -11.92 6.26 -4.88
C GLU A 168 -12.27 7.74 -4.74
N LYS A 169 -11.27 8.62 -4.72
CA LYS A 169 -11.41 10.06 -4.44
C LYS A 169 -11.56 10.91 -5.70
N ALA A 170 -11.31 10.37 -6.89
CA ALA A 170 -11.22 11.13 -8.13
C ALA A 170 -12.47 11.98 -8.41
N LYS A 171 -13.68 11.48 -8.12
CA LYS A 171 -14.94 12.19 -8.35
C LYS A 171 -15.12 13.45 -7.48
N ASP A 172 -14.45 13.50 -6.33
CA ASP A 172 -14.58 14.57 -5.33
C ASP A 172 -13.35 15.50 -5.32
N ALA A 173 -12.33 15.19 -6.12
CA ALA A 173 -11.07 15.92 -6.20
C ALA A 173 -10.94 16.71 -7.50
N LEU A 174 -10.17 17.80 -7.47
CA LEU A 174 -9.51 18.29 -8.68
C LEU A 174 -8.34 17.35 -8.99
N VAL A 175 -8.49 16.53 -10.02
CA VAL A 175 -7.41 15.66 -10.46
C VAL A 175 -6.50 16.41 -11.43
N VAL A 176 -5.21 16.47 -11.12
CA VAL A 176 -4.19 17.10 -11.94
C VAL A 176 -3.37 16.02 -12.64
N ASP A 177 -3.60 15.84 -13.93
CA ASP A 177 -2.91 14.86 -14.75
C ASP A 177 -1.66 15.47 -15.41
N ALA A 178 -0.49 15.05 -14.94
CA ALA A 178 0.80 15.50 -15.45
C ALA A 178 1.42 14.56 -16.51
N ARG A 179 0.58 13.72 -17.17
CA ARG A 179 0.98 12.94 -18.34
C ARG A 179 1.09 13.83 -19.58
N GLU A 180 1.59 13.27 -20.66
CA GLU A 180 1.59 13.93 -21.97
C GLU A 180 0.15 14.15 -22.46
N ALA A 181 -0.12 15.28 -23.11
CA ALA A 181 -1.46 15.60 -23.62
C ALA A 181 -2.08 14.48 -24.48
N LYS A 182 -1.27 13.87 -25.34
CA LYS A 182 -1.69 12.74 -26.18
C LYS A 182 -2.22 11.51 -25.42
N ASP A 183 -1.76 11.29 -24.17
CA ASP A 183 -2.19 10.17 -23.33
C ASP A 183 -3.36 10.58 -22.44
N PHE A 184 -3.44 11.84 -22.04
CA PHE A 184 -4.62 12.43 -21.43
C PHE A 184 -5.82 12.42 -22.38
N GLU A 185 -5.65 12.83 -23.65
CA GLU A 185 -6.72 12.85 -24.67
C GLU A 185 -7.32 11.48 -24.95
N LYS A 186 -6.55 10.39 -24.75
CA LYS A 186 -7.06 9.02 -24.93
C LYS A 186 -8.01 8.63 -23.82
N GLU A 187 -7.62 8.88 -22.58
CA GLU A 187 -8.37 8.45 -21.41
C GLU A 187 -7.90 9.20 -20.16
N HIS A 188 -8.83 9.73 -19.36
CA HIS A 188 -8.57 10.46 -18.12
C HIS A 188 -9.80 10.46 -17.22
N PHE A 189 -9.64 10.78 -15.93
CA PHE A 189 -10.77 10.99 -15.00
C PHE A 189 -11.59 12.20 -15.42
N ALA A 190 -12.92 12.14 -15.29
CA ALA A 190 -13.83 13.24 -15.70
C ALA A 190 -13.52 14.56 -14.98
N THR A 191 -12.96 14.52 -13.77
CA THR A 191 -12.53 15.68 -12.99
C THR A 191 -11.10 16.12 -13.28
N ALA A 192 -10.40 15.45 -14.21
CA ALA A 192 -8.99 15.71 -14.45
C ALA A 192 -8.76 16.88 -15.40
N VAL A 193 -7.70 17.63 -15.10
CA VAL A 193 -7.16 18.67 -15.97
C VAL A 193 -5.71 18.35 -16.28
N ASN A 194 -5.34 18.39 -17.56
CA ASN A 194 -3.97 18.13 -17.98
C ASN A 194 -3.08 19.35 -17.77
N VAL A 195 -1.91 19.12 -17.20
CA VAL A 195 -0.89 20.17 -16.98
C VAL A 195 0.48 19.70 -17.46
N ASN A 196 1.32 20.66 -17.80
CA ASN A 196 2.75 20.43 -17.93
C ASN A 196 3.45 20.73 -16.60
N ALA A 197 3.92 19.71 -15.90
CA ALA A 197 4.58 19.87 -14.60
C ALA A 197 5.89 20.70 -14.65
N ASP A 198 6.46 20.90 -15.83
CA ASP A 198 7.65 21.73 -16.03
C ASP A 198 7.29 23.17 -16.43
N ASP A 199 5.99 23.49 -16.65
CA ASP A 199 5.48 24.85 -16.89
C ASP A 199 4.47 25.28 -15.82
N PRO A 200 4.90 26.03 -14.79
CA PRO A 200 4.04 26.51 -13.71
C PRO A 200 2.79 27.26 -14.16
N LYS A 201 2.81 27.92 -15.33
CA LYS A 201 1.65 28.66 -15.83
C LYS A 201 0.46 27.77 -16.15
N THR A 202 0.72 26.54 -16.59
CA THR A 202 -0.35 25.56 -16.84
C THR A 202 -1.02 25.11 -15.55
N ILE A 203 -0.28 25.12 -14.45
CA ILE A 203 -0.79 24.79 -13.12
C ILE A 203 -1.56 25.98 -12.54
N ASP A 204 -0.99 27.19 -12.58
CA ASP A 204 -1.65 28.39 -12.06
C ASP A 204 -3.04 28.63 -12.69
N ALA A 205 -3.20 28.28 -13.97
CA ALA A 205 -4.45 28.46 -14.70
C ALA A 205 -5.62 27.58 -14.21
N ILE A 206 -5.34 26.50 -13.48
CA ILE A 206 -6.36 25.52 -13.05
C ILE A 206 -6.61 25.55 -11.54
N LEU A 207 -5.85 26.37 -10.79
CA LEU A 207 -5.93 26.36 -9.35
C LEU A 207 -7.21 27.03 -8.84
N PRO A 208 -8.01 26.37 -7.96
CA PRO A 208 -9.21 26.96 -7.38
C PRO A 208 -8.88 28.07 -6.37
N ASP A 209 -9.83 28.94 -6.07
CA ASP A 209 -9.68 29.99 -5.06
C ASP A 209 -9.54 29.43 -3.64
N ASP A 210 -10.29 28.38 -3.32
CA ASP A 210 -10.23 27.70 -2.02
C ASP A 210 -8.95 26.87 -1.88
N LYS A 211 -8.08 27.32 -1.00
CA LYS A 211 -6.79 26.66 -0.71
C LYS A 211 -6.91 25.30 -0.01
N ASN A 212 -8.08 24.95 0.46
CA ASN A 212 -8.34 23.65 1.09
C ASN A 212 -9.03 22.64 0.14
N THR A 213 -9.24 23.03 -1.12
CA THR A 213 -9.76 22.10 -2.13
C THR A 213 -8.89 20.83 -2.20
N LEU A 214 -9.53 19.67 -2.23
CA LEU A 214 -8.83 18.40 -2.45
C LEU A 214 -8.25 18.37 -3.86
N ILE A 215 -6.93 18.34 -3.97
CA ILE A 215 -6.20 18.25 -5.23
C ILE A 215 -5.35 16.98 -5.22
N ILE A 216 -5.53 16.14 -6.23
CA ILE A 216 -4.75 14.92 -6.39
C ILE A 216 -4.00 14.98 -7.71
N THR A 217 -2.69 14.88 -7.65
CA THR A 217 -1.83 14.85 -8.84
C THR A 217 -1.45 13.42 -9.20
N HIS A 218 -1.44 13.08 -10.48
CA HIS A 218 -0.94 11.79 -10.96
C HIS A 218 -0.18 11.92 -12.29
N CYS A 219 0.58 10.88 -12.63
CA CYS A 219 1.26 10.76 -13.92
C CYS A 219 1.54 9.30 -14.27
N TYR A 220 2.69 9.00 -14.89
CA TYR A 220 3.10 7.64 -15.26
C TYR A 220 3.65 6.81 -14.10
N SER A 221 4.34 7.44 -13.13
CA SER A 221 5.04 6.77 -12.00
C SER A 221 5.22 7.70 -10.77
N GLY A 222 4.38 8.70 -10.60
CA GLY A 222 4.42 9.61 -9.44
C GLY A 222 5.49 10.72 -9.50
N ASN A 223 6.43 10.68 -10.43
CA ASN A 223 7.56 11.62 -10.46
C ASN A 223 7.21 13.01 -11.00
N ARG A 224 6.51 13.09 -12.15
CA ARG A 224 6.05 14.38 -12.72
C ARG A 224 4.99 15.01 -11.86
N SER A 225 4.06 14.20 -11.37
CA SER A 225 2.97 14.64 -10.51
C SER A 225 3.47 15.17 -9.15
N ALA A 226 4.56 14.61 -8.60
CA ALA A 226 5.19 15.15 -7.41
C ALA A 226 5.72 16.57 -7.59
N LYS A 227 6.26 16.92 -8.78
CA LYS A 227 6.65 18.32 -9.08
C LYS A 227 5.43 19.26 -9.09
N ALA A 228 4.32 18.80 -9.69
CA ALA A 228 3.09 19.59 -9.68
C ALA A 228 2.54 19.73 -8.25
N ALA A 229 2.51 18.66 -7.44
CA ALA A 229 2.07 18.70 -6.05
C ALA A 229 2.91 19.66 -5.21
N GLU A 230 4.23 19.61 -5.35
CA GLU A 230 5.17 20.49 -4.65
C GLU A 230 4.94 21.96 -5.01
N TYR A 231 4.76 22.25 -6.31
CA TYR A 231 4.43 23.60 -6.75
C TYR A 231 3.10 24.08 -6.20
N ILE A 232 2.04 23.26 -6.26
CA ILE A 232 0.71 23.59 -5.73
C ILE A 232 0.77 23.85 -4.22
N ALA A 233 1.45 22.99 -3.46
CA ALA A 233 1.65 23.18 -2.02
C ALA A 233 2.41 24.48 -1.70
N SER A 234 3.42 24.85 -2.52
CA SER A 234 4.16 26.11 -2.38
C SER A 234 3.29 27.36 -2.56
N LYS A 235 2.14 27.23 -3.24
CA LYS A 235 1.14 28.31 -3.41
C LYS A 235 0.16 28.41 -2.23
N GLY A 236 0.39 27.62 -1.17
CA GLY A 236 -0.41 27.63 0.05
C GLY A 236 -1.65 26.73 0.03
N TYR A 237 -1.75 25.79 -0.91
CA TYR A 237 -2.78 24.76 -0.87
C TYR A 237 -2.41 23.72 0.19
N THR A 238 -3.39 23.38 1.04
CA THR A 238 -3.16 22.55 2.23
C THR A 238 -3.62 21.10 2.08
N ASN A 239 -4.42 20.81 1.04
CA ASN A 239 -5.00 19.49 0.80
C ASN A 239 -4.55 18.94 -0.57
N VAL A 240 -3.23 18.76 -0.71
CA VAL A 240 -2.57 18.36 -1.95
C VAL A 240 -1.95 16.98 -1.78
N TRP A 241 -2.25 16.08 -2.71
CA TRP A 241 -1.80 14.70 -2.67
C TRP A 241 -1.18 14.29 -4.01
N ASN A 242 -0.03 13.62 -3.95
CA ASN A 242 0.60 13.00 -5.10
C ASN A 242 0.29 11.50 -5.13
N CYS A 243 -0.18 10.98 -6.25
CA CYS A 243 -0.33 9.55 -6.44
C CYS A 243 1.01 8.90 -6.73
N LEU A 244 1.43 7.95 -5.89
CA LEU A 244 2.70 7.22 -6.01
C LEU A 244 2.69 6.25 -7.18
N ASP A 245 1.59 5.53 -7.34
CA ASP A 245 1.40 4.57 -8.43
C ASP A 245 0.96 5.34 -9.69
N GLY A 246 1.63 5.10 -10.79
CA GLY A 246 1.28 5.72 -12.06
C GLY A 246 0.65 4.76 -13.05
N THR A 247 0.24 5.28 -14.21
CA THR A 247 -0.39 4.47 -15.27
C THR A 247 0.56 3.44 -15.91
N LYS A 248 1.85 3.45 -15.58
CA LYS A 248 2.82 2.40 -15.94
C LYS A 248 2.86 1.25 -14.94
N GLU A 249 2.40 1.46 -13.73
CA GLU A 249 2.54 0.53 -12.61
C GLU A 249 1.23 -0.20 -12.32
N ILE A 250 0.11 0.51 -12.48
CA ILE A 250 -1.23 -0.05 -12.29
C ILE A 250 -2.17 0.37 -13.42
N THR A 251 -3.20 -0.42 -13.64
CA THR A 251 -4.30 -0.05 -14.55
C THR A 251 -5.30 0.82 -13.78
N TYR A 252 -5.53 2.03 -14.27
CA TYR A 252 -6.58 2.90 -13.75
C TYR A 252 -7.92 2.57 -14.37
N ASP A 253 -8.94 2.59 -13.53
CA ASP A 253 -10.32 2.64 -13.98
C ASP A 253 -10.75 4.13 -14.01
N PHE A 254 -10.58 4.77 -15.13
CA PHE A 254 -10.88 6.20 -15.30
C PHE A 254 -12.37 6.52 -15.16
N SER A 255 -13.27 5.52 -15.27
CA SER A 255 -14.71 5.70 -15.05
C SER A 255 -15.06 6.02 -13.58
N LYS A 256 -14.16 5.73 -12.64
CA LYS A 256 -14.32 6.07 -11.21
C LYS A 256 -14.38 7.58 -10.93
N GLY A 257 -13.94 8.41 -11.89
CA GLY A 257 -14.07 9.87 -11.81
C GLY A 257 -15.41 10.41 -12.30
N ASP A 258 -16.30 9.57 -12.83
CA ASP A 258 -17.62 10.00 -13.30
C ASP A 258 -18.56 10.31 -12.12
N LYS A 259 -19.34 11.40 -12.26
CA LYS A 259 -20.32 11.87 -11.25
C LYS A 259 -21.64 11.17 -11.43
#